data_006b806502aacd02e63186834d1eb970
#
_entry.id   006b806502aacd02e63186834d1eb970
#
_cell.length_a   1.000
_cell.length_b   1.000
_cell.length_c   1.000
_cell.angle_alpha   90.00
_cell.angle_beta   90.00
_cell.angle_gamma   90.00
#
_symmetry.space_group_name_H-M   'P 1'
#
loop_
_entity.id
_entity.type
_entity.pdbx_description
1 polymer ?
#
loop_
_entity_poly.entity_id
_entity_poly.type
_entity_poly.pdbx_seq_one_letter_code
_entity_poly.pdbx_strand_id
1 'polypeptide(L)'
;MTGSPDTPDEASHATVLRERWALPEHAAFLTALRAALTGGSGDWRAMVRTWTQPWGTGNDLGGIPLAGADLSGVDLAGVYLGHADLRSAALSRCDLTGASLTGADLREAALTGATLTGVNAGLCDLRGADLTGARADGAVLSRARLAGAVARGASLRGAKLVGADLTGTDLSGADLTDAVLIAAKTDGAVLTGARMEGARRGSLRP
;
A
#
# COMPACT_ATOMS: atom_id res chain seq x y z
N MET A 1 39.84 7.66 -6.58
CA MET A 1 39.00 6.89 -5.66
C MET A 1 38.15 7.87 -4.87
N THR A 2 36.98 8.17 -5.37
CA THR A 2 35.99 9.03 -4.71
C THR A 2 34.76 8.18 -4.55
N GLY A 3 34.63 7.55 -3.36
CA GLY A 3 33.41 6.85 -2.97
C GLY A 3 32.26 7.83 -2.91
N SER A 4 31.17 7.52 -3.60
CA SER A 4 29.88 8.17 -3.38
C SER A 4 29.47 8.02 -1.92
N PRO A 5 28.91 9.05 -1.29
CA PRO A 5 28.36 8.89 0.05
C PRO A 5 27.21 7.89 -0.02
N ASP A 6 27.26 6.88 0.84
CA ASP A 6 26.28 5.83 1.01
C ASP A 6 24.89 6.44 1.12
N THR A 7 24.05 6.18 0.12
CA THR A 7 22.60 6.24 0.34
C THR A 7 22.28 5.14 1.35
N PRO A 8 21.63 5.45 2.48
CA PRO A 8 21.26 4.41 3.43
C PRO A 8 20.43 3.36 2.69
N ASP A 9 20.82 2.10 2.81
CA ASP A 9 20.12 0.95 2.26
C ASP A 9 18.63 1.05 2.65
N GLU A 10 17.71 0.71 1.73
CA GLU A 10 16.27 0.75 1.98
C GLU A 10 15.88 -0.01 3.26
N ALA A 11 16.59 -1.10 3.58
CA ALA A 11 16.43 -1.85 4.81
C ALA A 11 16.78 -1.01 6.05
N SER A 12 17.84 -0.20 5.98
CA SER A 12 18.22 0.74 7.04
C SER A 12 17.15 1.81 7.26
N HIS A 13 16.62 2.37 6.17
CA HIS A 13 15.58 3.40 6.24
C HIS A 13 14.28 2.85 6.85
N ALA A 14 13.85 1.66 6.40
CA ALA A 14 12.68 0.97 6.95
C ALA A 14 12.80 0.72 8.46
N THR A 15 13.99 0.33 8.91
CA THR A 15 14.29 0.09 10.33
C THR A 15 14.16 1.38 11.13
N VAL A 16 14.79 2.46 10.69
CA VAL A 16 14.69 3.77 11.36
C VAL A 16 13.25 4.25 11.48
N LEU A 17 12.44 4.11 10.41
CA LEU A 17 11.02 4.50 10.43
C LEU A 17 10.19 3.70 11.44
N ARG A 18 10.49 2.41 11.62
CA ARG A 18 9.77 1.57 12.60
C ARG A 18 10.24 1.83 14.03
N GLU A 19 11.53 1.98 14.23
CA GLU A 19 12.13 2.23 15.54
C GLU A 19 11.65 3.54 16.16
N ARG A 20 11.38 4.59 15.35
CA ARG A 20 10.85 5.85 15.86
C ARG A 20 9.54 5.67 16.66
N TRP A 21 8.68 4.72 16.27
CA TRP A 21 7.42 4.45 16.97
C TRP A 21 7.61 3.61 18.24
N ALA A 22 8.76 2.96 18.40
CA ALA A 22 9.10 2.17 19.58
C ALA A 22 9.74 3.00 20.70
N LEU A 23 10.07 4.27 20.43
CA LEU A 23 10.67 5.16 21.43
C LEU A 23 9.68 5.46 22.57
N PRO A 24 10.08 5.37 23.84
CA PRO A 24 9.18 5.58 24.98
C PRO A 24 8.45 6.93 24.95
N GLU A 25 9.13 7.99 24.50
CA GLU A 25 8.55 9.34 24.37
C GLU A 25 7.43 9.43 23.34
N HIS A 26 7.34 8.46 22.40
CA HIS A 26 6.31 8.42 21.37
C HIS A 26 5.13 7.53 21.74
N ALA A 27 5.22 6.71 22.78
CA ALA A 27 4.23 5.72 23.14
C ALA A 27 2.83 6.32 23.43
N ALA A 28 2.78 7.43 24.15
CA ALA A 28 1.53 8.12 24.46
C ALA A 28 0.88 8.72 23.20
N PHE A 29 1.70 9.34 22.33
CA PHE A 29 1.23 9.89 21.05
C PHE A 29 0.71 8.78 20.12
N LEU A 30 1.46 7.68 19.98
CA LEU A 30 1.04 6.54 19.17
C LEU A 30 -0.30 5.96 19.65
N THR A 31 -0.48 5.84 20.97
CA THR A 31 -1.73 5.35 21.56
C THR A 31 -2.90 6.27 21.22
N ALA A 32 -2.73 7.58 21.39
CA ALA A 32 -3.75 8.57 21.06
C ALA A 32 -4.04 8.62 19.55
N LEU A 33 -3.01 8.55 18.71
CA LEU A 33 -3.15 8.54 17.25
C LEU A 33 -3.91 7.29 16.77
N ARG A 34 -3.57 6.12 17.31
CA ARG A 34 -4.30 4.88 17.00
C ARG A 34 -5.77 5.00 17.38
N ALA A 35 -6.07 5.51 18.57
CA ALA A 35 -7.45 5.74 19.00
C ALA A 35 -8.19 6.71 18.07
N ALA A 36 -7.56 7.81 17.64
CA ALA A 36 -8.15 8.78 16.72
C ALA A 36 -8.40 8.18 15.31
N LEU A 37 -7.48 7.34 14.83
CA LEU A 37 -7.61 6.65 13.54
C LEU A 37 -8.74 5.61 13.56
N THR A 38 -8.86 4.83 14.65
CA THR A 38 -9.80 3.71 14.73
C THR A 38 -11.16 4.09 15.30
N GLY A 39 -11.23 5.15 16.10
CA GLY A 39 -12.47 5.59 16.77
C GLY A 39 -13.35 6.54 15.98
N GLY A 40 -12.90 7.00 14.80
CA GLY A 40 -13.66 7.88 13.90
C GLY A 40 -14.03 9.26 14.46
N SER A 41 -13.60 9.62 15.67
CA SER A 41 -14.05 10.83 16.39
C SER A 41 -12.95 11.88 16.62
N GLY A 42 -11.73 11.64 16.16
CA GLY A 42 -10.60 12.56 16.36
C GLY A 42 -10.05 13.12 15.04
N ASP A 43 -9.66 14.40 15.02
CA ASP A 43 -8.87 14.96 13.92
C ASP A 43 -7.41 14.47 14.04
N TRP A 44 -7.18 13.20 13.64
CA TRP A 44 -5.87 12.59 13.64
C TRP A 44 -4.87 13.40 12.78
N ARG A 45 -5.34 14.08 11.73
CA ARG A 45 -4.50 14.91 10.87
C ARG A 45 -4.00 16.15 11.61
N ALA A 46 -4.85 16.78 12.45
CA ALA A 46 -4.41 17.87 13.32
C ALA A 46 -3.41 17.37 14.36
N MET A 47 -3.61 16.19 14.94
CA MET A 47 -2.65 15.57 15.87
C MET A 47 -1.27 15.39 15.23
N VAL A 48 -1.21 14.84 14.01
CA VAL A 48 0.08 14.63 13.31
C VAL A 48 0.72 15.98 12.93
N ARG A 49 -0.07 16.98 12.50
CA ARG A 49 0.45 18.32 12.18
C ARG A 49 1.03 19.06 13.38
N THR A 50 0.47 18.85 14.57
CA THR A 50 0.94 19.49 15.80
C THR A 50 2.07 18.73 16.49
N TRP A 51 2.35 17.52 16.03
CA TRP A 51 3.44 16.72 16.56
C TRP A 51 4.78 17.27 16.07
N THR A 52 5.48 17.95 16.98
CA THR A 52 6.69 18.73 16.70
C THR A 52 7.97 17.89 16.66
N GLN A 53 7.94 16.73 16.06
CA GLN A 53 9.13 15.90 15.91
C GLN A 53 9.95 16.26 14.65
N PRO A 54 11.29 16.08 14.67
CA PRO A 54 12.17 16.56 13.60
C PRO A 54 12.08 15.82 12.27
N TRP A 55 11.22 14.81 12.16
CA TRP A 55 11.19 13.89 11.02
C TRP A 55 10.04 14.07 10.07
N GLY A 56 9.06 14.92 10.30
CA GLY A 56 7.84 14.78 9.51
C GLY A 56 7.12 16.05 9.16
N THR A 57 6.63 16.06 7.94
CA THR A 57 5.50 16.90 7.52
C THR A 57 4.22 16.29 8.09
N GLY A 58 3.21 17.07 8.39
CA GLY A 58 1.96 16.66 9.07
C GLY A 58 1.15 15.49 8.46
N ASN A 59 1.71 14.71 7.52
CA ASN A 59 1.12 13.52 6.92
C ASN A 59 2.07 12.31 6.96
N ASP A 60 3.16 12.36 7.74
CA ASP A 60 4.15 11.28 7.79
C ASP A 60 3.82 10.26 8.89
N LEU A 61 3.26 9.13 8.47
CA LEU A 61 3.02 7.95 9.29
C LEU A 61 3.91 6.76 8.88
N GLY A 62 5.05 7.03 8.24
CA GLY A 62 5.99 5.97 7.82
C GLY A 62 6.40 5.07 8.98
N GLY A 63 6.45 3.77 8.73
CA GLY A 63 6.80 2.75 9.72
C GLY A 63 5.78 2.53 10.84
N ILE A 64 4.62 3.22 10.83
CA ILE A 64 3.63 3.12 11.93
C ILE A 64 3.13 1.68 12.12
N PRO A 65 3.04 1.17 13.37
CA PRO A 65 2.53 -0.16 13.66
C PRO A 65 1.01 -0.15 13.81
N LEU A 66 0.29 -0.46 12.74
CA LEU A 66 -1.17 -0.53 12.66
C LEU A 66 -1.67 -1.93 12.30
N ALA A 67 -0.89 -2.97 12.59
CA ALA A 67 -1.31 -4.35 12.37
C ALA A 67 -2.63 -4.65 13.12
N GLY A 68 -3.61 -5.23 12.40
CA GLY A 68 -4.94 -5.55 12.91
C GLY A 68 -5.81 -4.34 13.27
N ALA A 69 -5.39 -3.11 12.98
CA ALA A 69 -6.20 -1.92 13.27
C ALA A 69 -7.43 -1.86 12.37
N ASP A 70 -8.55 -1.38 12.92
CA ASP A 70 -9.73 -1.04 12.11
C ASP A 70 -9.62 0.41 11.62
N LEU A 71 -9.33 0.55 10.33
CA LEU A 71 -9.21 1.81 9.60
C LEU A 71 -10.30 1.93 8.54
N SER A 72 -11.38 1.17 8.68
CA SER A 72 -12.47 1.15 7.71
C SER A 72 -13.10 2.54 7.54
N GLY A 73 -13.19 3.01 6.30
CA GLY A 73 -13.75 4.32 5.96
C GLY A 73 -12.87 5.52 6.35
N VAL A 74 -11.67 5.31 6.90
CA VAL A 74 -10.76 6.43 7.27
C VAL A 74 -10.22 7.11 6.02
N ASP A 75 -10.16 8.45 6.06
CA ASP A 75 -9.48 9.26 5.04
C ASP A 75 -7.97 9.29 5.31
N LEU A 76 -7.22 8.54 4.49
CA LEU A 76 -5.76 8.47 4.46
C LEU A 76 -5.18 9.05 3.15
N ALA A 77 -5.95 9.87 2.43
CA ALA A 77 -5.52 10.45 1.16
C ALA A 77 -4.25 11.30 1.34
N GLY A 78 -3.25 11.06 0.46
CA GLY A 78 -1.97 11.77 0.46
C GLY A 78 -1.06 11.49 1.67
N VAL A 79 -1.37 10.51 2.51
CA VAL A 79 -0.56 10.15 3.69
C VAL A 79 0.67 9.34 3.28
N TYR A 80 1.80 9.62 3.92
CA TYR A 80 2.98 8.78 3.81
C TYR A 80 2.91 7.64 4.82
N LEU A 81 2.74 6.43 4.32
CA LEU A 81 2.67 5.14 5.05
C LEU A 81 3.80 4.19 4.62
N GLY A 82 4.91 4.75 4.11
CA GLY A 82 6.05 3.95 3.69
C GLY A 82 6.52 3.04 4.83
N HIS A 83 6.74 1.75 4.53
CA HIS A 83 7.17 0.73 5.49
C HIS A 83 6.26 0.51 6.70
N ALA A 84 5.03 1.04 6.70
CA ALA A 84 4.04 0.82 7.76
C ALA A 84 3.71 -0.67 7.90
N ASP A 85 3.41 -1.08 9.13
CA ASP A 85 2.89 -2.42 9.42
C ASP A 85 1.35 -2.35 9.45
N LEU A 86 0.74 -2.78 8.35
CA LEU A 86 -0.71 -2.80 8.13
C LEU A 86 -1.23 -4.24 7.97
N ARG A 87 -0.49 -5.23 8.48
CA ARG A 87 -0.88 -6.64 8.38
C ARG A 87 -2.25 -6.87 9.00
N SER A 88 -3.11 -7.58 8.30
CA SER A 88 -4.48 -7.90 8.73
C SER A 88 -5.30 -6.67 9.15
N ALA A 89 -4.91 -5.45 8.76
CA ALA A 89 -5.69 -4.25 9.05
C ALA A 89 -7.00 -4.24 8.24
N ALA A 90 -8.09 -3.78 8.85
CA ALA A 90 -9.33 -3.51 8.15
C ALA A 90 -9.24 -2.12 7.51
N LEU A 91 -9.14 -2.08 6.19
CA LEU A 91 -9.04 -0.88 5.35
C LEU A 91 -10.21 -0.78 4.37
N SER A 92 -11.32 -1.47 4.66
CA SER A 92 -12.48 -1.47 3.79
C SER A 92 -13.03 -0.06 3.59
N ARG A 93 -13.24 0.34 2.33
CA ARG A 93 -13.76 1.65 1.93
C ARG A 93 -12.92 2.84 2.43
N CYS A 94 -11.69 2.65 2.89
CA CYS A 94 -10.81 3.77 3.22
C CYS A 94 -10.40 4.53 1.94
N ASP A 95 -10.08 5.80 2.11
CA ASP A 95 -9.53 6.62 1.03
C ASP A 95 -8.01 6.70 1.17
N LEU A 96 -7.30 6.04 0.27
CA LEU A 96 -5.83 6.06 0.14
C LEU A 96 -5.38 6.80 -1.13
N THR A 97 -6.26 7.65 -1.72
CA THR A 97 -5.95 8.39 -2.94
C THR A 97 -4.63 9.12 -2.82
N GLY A 98 -3.69 8.83 -3.73
CA GLY A 98 -2.37 9.47 -3.76
C GLY A 98 -1.48 9.20 -2.54
N ALA A 99 -1.85 8.31 -1.64
CA ALA A 99 -1.01 7.93 -0.51
C ALA A 99 0.28 7.22 -0.97
N SER A 100 1.29 7.21 -0.11
CA SER A 100 2.52 6.45 -0.32
C SER A 100 2.56 5.25 0.61
N LEU A 101 2.51 4.05 0.05
CA LEU A 101 2.59 2.75 0.72
C LEU A 101 3.88 2.00 0.35
N THR A 102 4.90 2.70 -0.13
CA THR A 102 6.15 2.07 -0.59
C THR A 102 6.75 1.18 0.50
N GLY A 103 6.94 -0.11 0.18
CA GLY A 103 7.49 -1.08 1.12
C GLY A 103 6.63 -1.39 2.34
N ALA A 104 5.38 -0.93 2.40
CA ALA A 104 4.46 -1.26 3.49
C ALA A 104 4.08 -2.75 3.47
N ASP A 105 3.79 -3.29 4.65
CA ASP A 105 3.32 -4.66 4.85
C ASP A 105 1.80 -4.66 5.02
N LEU A 106 1.07 -5.05 3.97
CA LEU A 106 -0.39 -5.15 3.92
C LEU A 106 -0.84 -6.62 3.79
N ARG A 107 -0.03 -7.57 4.22
CA ARG A 107 -0.41 -8.99 4.16
C ARG A 107 -1.73 -9.22 4.88
N GLU A 108 -2.64 -9.93 4.20
CA GLU A 108 -3.96 -10.28 4.74
C GLU A 108 -4.84 -9.07 5.11
N ALA A 109 -4.49 -7.86 4.65
CA ALA A 109 -5.32 -6.68 4.89
C ALA A 109 -6.63 -6.74 4.09
N ALA A 110 -7.71 -6.23 4.69
CA ALA A 110 -9.01 -6.13 4.03
C ALA A 110 -9.17 -4.74 3.38
N LEU A 111 -9.02 -4.66 2.06
CA LEU A 111 -9.11 -3.44 1.25
C LEU A 111 -10.37 -3.40 0.38
N THR A 112 -11.40 -4.17 0.76
CA THR A 112 -12.65 -4.29 -0.01
C THR A 112 -13.27 -2.91 -0.25
N GLY A 113 -13.43 -2.54 -1.53
CA GLY A 113 -13.98 -1.25 -1.94
C GLY A 113 -13.14 -0.03 -1.58
N ALA A 114 -11.89 -0.19 -1.15
CA ALA A 114 -10.99 0.92 -0.85
C ALA A 114 -10.66 1.74 -2.12
N THR A 115 -10.40 3.04 -1.95
CA THR A 115 -9.92 3.91 -3.01
C THR A 115 -8.40 4.02 -2.93
N LEU A 116 -7.72 3.50 -3.96
CA LEU A 116 -6.26 3.44 -4.11
C LEU A 116 -5.81 4.20 -5.37
N THR A 117 -6.63 5.13 -5.87
CA THR A 117 -6.36 5.88 -7.10
C THR A 117 -5.05 6.65 -6.98
N GLY A 118 -4.11 6.39 -7.90
CA GLY A 118 -2.81 7.05 -7.92
C GLY A 118 -1.91 6.74 -6.72
N VAL A 119 -2.24 5.74 -5.91
CA VAL A 119 -1.39 5.32 -4.77
C VAL A 119 0.00 4.91 -5.26
N ASN A 120 1.02 5.24 -4.49
CA ASN A 120 2.36 4.66 -4.68
C ASN A 120 2.54 3.50 -3.70
N ALA A 121 2.37 2.28 -4.19
CA ALA A 121 2.51 1.02 -3.44
C ALA A 121 3.63 0.15 -4.05
N GLY A 122 4.68 0.78 -4.56
CA GLY A 122 5.86 0.05 -5.02
C GLY A 122 6.48 -0.77 -3.89
N LEU A 123 6.95 -1.99 -4.21
CA LEU A 123 7.60 -2.90 -3.24
C LEU A 123 6.72 -3.31 -2.04
N CYS A 124 5.45 -2.92 -1.98
CA CYS A 124 4.57 -3.32 -0.87
C CYS A 124 4.27 -4.82 -0.89
N ASP A 125 3.95 -5.36 0.27
CA ASP A 125 3.53 -6.76 0.43
C ASP A 125 2.02 -6.85 0.64
N LEU A 126 1.30 -7.25 -0.40
CA LEU A 126 -0.16 -7.43 -0.45
C LEU A 126 -0.55 -8.91 -0.51
N ARG A 127 0.33 -9.82 -0.13
CA ARG A 127 0.02 -11.26 -0.19
C ARG A 127 -1.18 -11.60 0.66
N GLY A 128 -2.14 -12.30 0.05
CA GLY A 128 -3.38 -12.70 0.72
C GLY A 128 -4.34 -11.54 1.04
N ALA A 129 -4.06 -10.31 0.62
CA ALA A 129 -4.96 -9.18 0.84
C ALA A 129 -6.24 -9.29 0.01
N ASP A 130 -7.35 -8.76 0.53
CA ASP A 130 -8.62 -8.66 -0.18
C ASP A 130 -8.84 -7.25 -0.75
N LEU A 131 -8.65 -7.11 -2.06
CA LEU A 131 -8.89 -5.89 -2.83
C LEU A 131 -10.19 -5.97 -3.66
N THR A 132 -11.14 -6.81 -3.26
CA THR A 132 -12.41 -6.99 -4.00
C THR A 132 -13.09 -5.63 -4.20
N GLY A 133 -13.36 -5.28 -5.46
CA GLY A 133 -13.98 -4.01 -5.84
C GLY A 133 -13.17 -2.74 -5.50
N ALA A 134 -11.90 -2.87 -5.14
CA ALA A 134 -11.04 -1.71 -4.88
C ALA A 134 -10.81 -0.89 -6.16
N ARG A 135 -10.61 0.42 -6.02
CA ARG A 135 -10.31 1.35 -7.10
C ARG A 135 -8.84 1.74 -7.06
N ALA A 136 -8.04 1.13 -7.91
CA ALA A 136 -6.58 1.32 -7.98
C ALA A 136 -6.13 1.88 -9.34
N ASP A 137 -6.95 2.78 -9.93
CA ASP A 137 -6.66 3.39 -11.22
C ASP A 137 -5.37 4.22 -11.13
N GLY A 138 -4.44 3.98 -12.05
CA GLY A 138 -3.13 4.64 -12.08
C GLY A 138 -2.20 4.31 -10.92
N ALA A 139 -2.55 3.35 -10.08
CA ALA A 139 -1.70 2.92 -8.96
C ALA A 139 -0.33 2.46 -9.42
N VAL A 140 0.71 2.79 -8.67
CA VAL A 140 2.07 2.29 -8.86
C VAL A 140 2.28 1.09 -7.96
N LEU A 141 2.22 -0.11 -8.55
CA LEU A 141 2.38 -1.42 -7.90
C LEU A 141 3.65 -2.14 -8.41
N SER A 142 4.64 -1.37 -8.87
CA SER A 142 5.87 -1.95 -9.40
C SER A 142 6.59 -2.76 -8.33
N ARG A 143 6.93 -4.02 -8.66
CA ARG A 143 7.55 -4.99 -7.76
C ARG A 143 6.74 -5.29 -6.48
N ALA A 144 5.47 -4.91 -6.42
CA ALA A 144 4.59 -5.29 -5.33
C ALA A 144 4.34 -6.81 -5.32
N ARG A 145 4.12 -7.37 -4.14
CA ARG A 145 3.86 -8.80 -3.93
C ARG A 145 2.36 -8.99 -3.69
N LEU A 146 1.65 -9.50 -4.67
CA LEU A 146 0.20 -9.76 -4.61
C LEU A 146 -0.13 -11.25 -4.65
N ALA A 147 0.86 -12.12 -4.44
CA ALA A 147 0.63 -13.55 -4.54
C ALA A 147 -0.50 -14.02 -3.62
N GLY A 148 -1.49 -14.71 -4.21
CA GLY A 148 -2.68 -15.18 -3.50
C GLY A 148 -3.67 -14.11 -3.06
N ALA A 149 -3.49 -12.85 -3.47
CA ALA A 149 -4.47 -11.78 -3.18
C ALA A 149 -5.76 -11.99 -3.98
N VAL A 150 -6.86 -11.42 -3.48
CA VAL A 150 -8.16 -11.40 -4.16
C VAL A 150 -8.42 -9.98 -4.65
N ALA A 151 -8.52 -9.79 -5.97
CA ALA A 151 -8.78 -8.48 -6.60
C ALA A 151 -9.98 -8.57 -7.56
N ARG A 152 -11.01 -9.33 -7.18
CA ARG A 152 -12.22 -9.53 -7.98
C ARG A 152 -12.94 -8.21 -8.24
N GLY A 153 -13.21 -7.93 -9.52
CA GLY A 153 -13.91 -6.72 -9.93
C GLY A 153 -13.17 -5.42 -9.58
N ALA A 154 -11.90 -5.48 -9.18
CA ALA A 154 -11.11 -4.29 -8.90
C ALA A 154 -10.85 -3.48 -10.18
N SER A 155 -10.78 -2.15 -10.08
CA SER A 155 -10.31 -1.30 -11.15
C SER A 155 -8.80 -1.06 -11.00
N LEU A 156 -8.05 -1.51 -12.01
CA LEU A 156 -6.58 -1.39 -12.12
C LEU A 156 -6.22 -0.67 -13.43
N ARG A 157 -7.09 0.22 -13.91
CA ARG A 157 -6.90 0.92 -15.19
C ARG A 157 -5.63 1.76 -15.15
N GLY A 158 -4.76 1.55 -16.16
CA GLY A 158 -3.47 2.26 -16.22
C GLY A 158 -2.52 1.96 -15.07
N ALA A 159 -2.80 0.99 -14.22
CA ALA A 159 -1.92 0.64 -13.10
C ALA A 159 -0.56 0.14 -13.60
N LYS A 160 0.51 0.50 -12.88
CA LYS A 160 1.89 0.10 -13.17
C LYS A 160 2.26 -1.13 -12.34
N LEU A 161 2.16 -2.31 -12.93
CA LEU A 161 2.44 -3.61 -12.30
C LEU A 161 3.78 -4.20 -12.78
N VAL A 162 4.75 -3.34 -13.13
CA VAL A 162 6.05 -3.78 -13.66
C VAL A 162 6.78 -4.63 -12.62
N GLY A 163 7.08 -5.87 -12.97
CA GLY A 163 7.75 -6.83 -12.08
C GLY A 163 6.95 -7.24 -10.84
N ALA A 164 5.66 -6.95 -10.79
CA ALA A 164 4.80 -7.38 -9.69
C ALA A 164 4.65 -8.91 -9.66
N ASP A 165 4.48 -9.47 -8.48
CA ASP A 165 4.18 -10.89 -8.28
C ASP A 165 2.67 -11.08 -8.10
N LEU A 166 2.00 -11.53 -9.16
CA LEU A 166 0.57 -11.83 -9.22
C LEU A 166 0.30 -13.35 -9.16
N THR A 167 1.26 -14.14 -8.70
CA THR A 167 1.13 -15.61 -8.64
C THR A 167 -0.12 -15.99 -7.84
N GLY A 168 -1.03 -16.73 -8.46
CA GLY A 168 -2.29 -17.18 -7.84
C GLY A 168 -3.26 -16.05 -7.46
N THR A 169 -3.06 -14.82 -7.91
CA THR A 169 -3.99 -13.70 -7.66
C THR A 169 -5.31 -13.91 -8.39
N ASP A 170 -6.43 -13.69 -7.71
CA ASP A 170 -7.75 -13.71 -8.34
C ASP A 170 -8.13 -12.32 -8.86
N LEU A 171 -8.00 -12.13 -10.17
CA LEU A 171 -8.35 -10.93 -10.93
C LEU A 171 -9.66 -11.09 -11.70
N SER A 172 -10.53 -12.03 -11.30
CA SER A 172 -11.79 -12.29 -12.00
C SER A 172 -12.63 -11.01 -12.10
N GLY A 173 -13.03 -10.65 -13.32
CA GLY A 173 -13.82 -9.45 -13.60
C GLY A 173 -13.10 -8.12 -13.37
N ALA A 174 -11.80 -8.12 -13.05
CA ALA A 174 -11.03 -6.89 -12.86
C ALA A 174 -10.85 -6.10 -14.18
N ASP A 175 -10.75 -4.77 -14.06
CA ASP A 175 -10.45 -3.89 -15.20
C ASP A 175 -8.96 -3.53 -15.21
N LEU A 176 -8.20 -4.15 -16.10
CA LEU A 176 -6.77 -3.92 -16.33
C LEU A 176 -6.52 -3.13 -17.64
N THR A 177 -7.53 -2.39 -18.12
CA THR A 177 -7.39 -1.55 -19.32
C THR A 177 -6.18 -0.64 -19.18
N ASP A 178 -5.30 -0.63 -20.19
CA ASP A 178 -4.05 0.14 -20.25
C ASP A 178 -3.03 -0.16 -19.13
N ALA A 179 -3.23 -1.20 -18.32
CA ALA A 179 -2.28 -1.58 -17.27
C ALA A 179 -0.94 -2.05 -17.84
N VAL A 180 0.15 -1.81 -17.11
CA VAL A 180 1.52 -2.18 -17.51
C VAL A 180 2.01 -3.36 -16.67
N LEU A 181 1.98 -4.57 -17.27
CA LEU A 181 2.36 -5.84 -16.62
C LEU A 181 3.72 -6.38 -17.11
N ILE A 182 4.61 -5.52 -17.56
CA ILE A 182 5.93 -5.94 -18.07
C ILE A 182 6.69 -6.65 -16.95
N ALA A 183 7.21 -7.85 -17.23
CA ALA A 183 7.90 -8.71 -16.26
C ALA A 183 7.08 -9.08 -15.01
N ALA A 184 5.76 -8.88 -14.99
CA ALA A 184 4.92 -9.39 -13.92
C ALA A 184 4.84 -10.92 -13.96
N LYS A 185 4.88 -11.56 -12.78
CA LYS A 185 4.64 -13.00 -12.65
C LYS A 185 3.14 -13.23 -12.53
N THR A 186 2.58 -14.06 -13.40
CA THR A 186 1.13 -14.31 -13.47
C THR A 186 0.79 -15.80 -13.38
N ASP A 187 1.71 -16.63 -12.87
CA ASP A 187 1.49 -18.07 -12.76
C ASP A 187 0.29 -18.36 -11.86
N GLY A 188 -0.68 -19.10 -12.38
CA GLY A 188 -1.91 -19.43 -11.67
C GLY A 188 -2.85 -18.25 -11.39
N ALA A 189 -2.59 -17.06 -11.92
CA ALA A 189 -3.52 -15.94 -11.78
C ALA A 189 -4.83 -16.22 -12.52
N VAL A 190 -5.97 -15.89 -11.90
CA VAL A 190 -7.30 -16.05 -12.47
C VAL A 190 -7.75 -14.76 -13.13
N LEU A 191 -7.93 -14.76 -14.44
CA LEU A 191 -8.30 -13.59 -15.27
C LEU A 191 -9.70 -13.76 -15.93
N THR A 192 -10.53 -14.64 -15.42
CA THR A 192 -11.86 -14.89 -15.98
C THR A 192 -12.70 -13.61 -15.98
N GLY A 193 -13.12 -13.15 -17.17
CA GLY A 193 -13.90 -11.92 -17.33
C GLY A 193 -13.10 -10.62 -17.07
N ALA A 194 -11.79 -10.70 -16.90
CA ALA A 194 -10.97 -9.50 -16.76
C ALA A 194 -10.87 -8.73 -18.08
N ARG A 195 -10.91 -7.40 -18.02
CA ARG A 195 -10.73 -6.52 -19.18
C ARG A 195 -9.25 -6.16 -19.30
N MET A 196 -8.68 -6.38 -20.50
CA MET A 196 -7.23 -6.25 -20.73
C MET A 196 -6.93 -5.37 -21.95
N GLU A 197 -7.88 -4.58 -22.44
CA GLU A 197 -7.70 -3.71 -23.61
C GLU A 197 -6.54 -2.74 -23.35
N GLY A 198 -5.59 -2.66 -24.28
CA GLY A 198 -4.41 -1.81 -24.15
C GLY A 198 -3.40 -2.26 -23.09
N ALA A 199 -3.65 -3.33 -22.35
CA ALA A 199 -2.74 -3.82 -21.33
C ALA A 199 -1.41 -4.26 -21.96
N ARG A 200 -0.29 -3.79 -21.41
CA ARG A 200 1.06 -4.05 -21.89
C ARG A 200 1.69 -5.20 -21.11
N ARG A 201 1.78 -6.35 -21.75
CA ARG A 201 2.55 -7.50 -21.25
C ARG A 201 3.91 -7.49 -21.91
N GLY A 202 4.99 -7.74 -21.18
CA GLY A 202 6.27 -8.05 -21.81
C GLY A 202 6.14 -9.33 -22.63
N SER A 203 6.86 -9.42 -23.76
CA SER A 203 6.96 -10.65 -24.50
C SER A 203 7.40 -11.75 -23.54
N LEU A 204 6.55 -12.78 -23.35
CA LEU A 204 7.02 -14.06 -22.88
C LEU A 204 8.07 -14.49 -23.91
N ARG A 205 9.36 -14.46 -23.54
CA ARG A 205 10.35 -15.18 -24.32
C ARG A 205 9.98 -16.67 -24.15
N PRO A 206 9.81 -17.41 -25.25
CA PRO A 206 9.59 -18.83 -25.21
C PRO A 206 10.72 -19.56 -24.48
#